data_d388737e314e7b3504b9db0374840e83
#
_entry.id   d388737e314e7b3504b9db0374840e83
#
_cell.length_a   1.000
_cell.length_b   1.000
_cell.length_c   1.000
_cell.angle_alpha   90.00
_cell.angle_beta   90.00
_cell.angle_gamma   90.00
#
_symmetry.space_group_name_H-M   'P 1'
#
loop_
_entity.id
_entity.type
_entity.pdbx_description
1 polymer ?
#
loop_
_entity_poly.entity_id
_entity_poly.type
_entity_poly.pdbx_seq_one_letter_code
_entity_poly.pdbx_strand_id
1 'polypeptide(L)'
;MGRLLPPYRYLLLDFSLFAENFLTASKQVLILYIIAAVGFACDKIGIFTEKTARASNDLLFYVITPCVIIDSFFSTAFTPDSAKALLRAALGGVITHIVGIIITLPFFRDKKDPDNAIFRFASVYGNMGYMALPLAKAVLGEEGVFFCSAGVIVFQLFCFTHGVFTLEDRKSGAKFDFKKLLANPGVIGVAVGLPFFLLKINAPEILSKPVAYIGSMNTPLAMLMFGTYMSNAGLKTMFRCKKQYLAAFIKIIAVPAAVLCICKFTGLMSGALLTACVIQAAAPSANNTVMFAAKYGRDAGTASKAVAFVSFASVITMPLMIALSRM
;
A
#
# COMPACT_ATOMS: atom_id res chain seq x y z
N MET A 1 -21.38 13.39 -40.73
CA MET A 1 -20.16 12.65 -41.16
C MET A 1 -19.00 13.04 -40.25
N GLY A 2 -18.78 12.33 -39.17
CA GLY A 2 -17.63 12.55 -38.31
C GLY A 2 -16.37 12.03 -39.01
N ARG A 3 -15.42 12.92 -39.27
CA ARG A 3 -14.10 12.52 -39.78
C ARG A 3 -13.38 11.71 -38.70
N LEU A 4 -13.24 10.42 -38.91
CA LEU A 4 -12.35 9.56 -38.11
C LEU A 4 -10.94 10.14 -38.23
N LEU A 5 -10.33 10.47 -37.11
CA LEU A 5 -8.94 10.93 -37.08
C LEU A 5 -8.01 9.80 -37.58
N PRO A 6 -6.92 10.10 -38.28
CA PRO A 6 -5.97 9.09 -38.70
C PRO A 6 -5.37 8.37 -37.49
N PRO A 7 -5.04 7.05 -37.57
CA PRO A 7 -4.63 6.23 -36.46
C PRO A 7 -3.41 6.76 -35.67
N TYR A 8 -2.48 7.45 -36.33
CA TYR A 8 -1.34 8.08 -35.64
C TYR A 8 -1.78 9.26 -34.73
N ARG A 9 -2.92 9.89 -34.99
CA ARG A 9 -3.43 10.99 -34.16
C ARG A 9 -4.06 10.47 -32.87
N TYR A 10 -4.68 9.29 -32.88
CA TYR A 10 -5.12 8.61 -31.67
C TYR A 10 -3.92 8.19 -30.82
N LEU A 11 -2.87 7.64 -31.45
CA LEU A 11 -1.64 7.25 -30.75
C LEU A 11 -0.95 8.45 -30.08
N LEU A 12 -0.90 9.61 -30.74
CA LEU A 12 -0.34 10.85 -30.17
C LEU A 12 -1.19 11.40 -29.02
N LEU A 13 -2.53 11.32 -29.13
CA LEU A 13 -3.44 11.73 -28.07
C LEU A 13 -3.31 10.80 -26.84
N ASP A 14 -3.22 9.50 -27.06
CA ASP A 14 -3.02 8.52 -25.99
C ASP A 14 -1.66 8.73 -25.30
N PHE A 15 -0.60 9.02 -26.07
CA PHE A 15 0.71 9.30 -25.49
C PHE A 15 0.73 10.62 -24.71
N SER A 16 0.06 11.67 -25.17
CA SER A 16 -0.04 12.94 -24.44
C SER A 16 -0.80 12.78 -23.13
N LEU A 17 -1.91 12.05 -23.13
CA LEU A 17 -2.69 11.73 -21.94
C LEU A 17 -1.88 10.88 -20.94
N PHE A 18 -1.13 9.90 -21.44
CA PHE A 18 -0.22 9.12 -20.61
C PHE A 18 0.84 10.00 -19.95
N ALA A 19 1.49 10.87 -20.73
CA ALA A 19 2.54 11.76 -20.22
C ALA A 19 1.99 12.72 -19.14
N GLU A 20 0.80 13.29 -19.35
CA GLU A 20 0.13 14.14 -18.36
C GLU A 20 -0.20 13.38 -17.07
N ASN A 21 -0.80 12.19 -17.18
CA ASN A 21 -1.10 11.34 -16.04
C ASN A 21 0.17 10.91 -15.29
N PHE A 22 1.24 10.58 -16.03
CA PHE A 22 2.53 10.20 -15.45
C PHE A 22 3.18 11.37 -14.71
N LEU A 23 3.20 12.56 -15.33
CA LEU A 23 3.75 13.77 -14.68
C LEU A 23 2.97 14.13 -13.41
N THR A 24 1.65 14.06 -13.47
CA THR A 24 0.78 14.32 -12.31
C THR A 24 1.05 13.34 -11.18
N ALA A 25 1.09 12.04 -11.48
CA ALA A 25 1.39 11.01 -10.49
C ALA A 25 2.82 11.14 -9.96
N SER A 26 3.79 11.43 -10.83
CA SER A 26 5.20 11.64 -10.44
C SER A 26 5.36 12.83 -9.52
N LYS A 27 4.64 13.93 -9.75
CA LYS A 27 4.63 15.10 -8.87
C LYS A 27 4.14 14.72 -7.48
N GLN A 28 3.06 13.96 -7.35
CA GLN A 28 2.54 13.53 -6.05
C GLN A 28 3.51 12.59 -5.33
N VAL A 29 4.08 11.64 -6.05
CA VAL A 29 5.10 10.73 -5.49
C VAL A 29 6.33 11.53 -5.05
N LEU A 30 6.82 12.47 -5.86
CA LEU A 30 7.98 13.31 -5.53
C LEU A 30 7.74 14.14 -4.25
N ILE A 31 6.55 14.73 -4.09
CA ILE A 31 6.18 15.46 -2.86
C ILE A 31 6.33 14.55 -1.64
N LEU A 32 5.82 13.33 -1.69
CA LEU A 32 5.96 12.36 -0.61
C LEU A 32 7.43 12.02 -0.31
N TYR A 33 8.23 11.82 -1.35
CA TYR A 33 9.66 11.51 -1.18
C TYR A 33 10.50 12.70 -0.72
N ILE A 34 10.09 13.94 -0.98
CA ILE A 34 10.71 15.13 -0.37
C ILE A 34 10.50 15.10 1.15
N ILE A 35 9.30 14.78 1.63
CA ILE A 35 9.05 14.62 3.07
C ILE A 35 9.91 13.47 3.64
N ALA A 36 10.04 12.37 2.90
CA ALA A 36 10.92 11.28 3.30
C ALA A 36 12.40 11.71 3.34
N ALA A 37 12.85 12.54 2.40
CA ALA A 37 14.21 13.10 2.43
C ALA A 37 14.45 13.97 3.67
N VAL A 38 13.45 14.73 4.13
CA VAL A 38 13.52 15.45 5.41
C VAL A 38 13.68 14.46 6.58
N GLY A 39 12.90 13.37 6.61
CA GLY A 39 13.04 12.32 7.63
C GLY A 39 14.42 11.67 7.62
N PHE A 40 14.98 11.40 6.43
CA PHE A 40 16.35 10.91 6.25
C PHE A 40 17.38 11.88 6.84
N ALA A 41 17.26 13.17 6.52
CA ALA A 41 18.15 14.22 7.06
C ALA A 41 18.03 14.34 8.58
N CYS A 42 16.81 14.32 9.11
CA CYS A 42 16.54 14.37 10.56
C CYS A 42 17.19 13.20 11.31
N ASP A 43 17.22 12.00 10.72
CA ASP A 43 17.93 10.86 11.30
C ASP A 43 19.45 11.10 11.33
N LYS A 44 20.03 11.60 10.24
CA LYS A 44 21.47 11.88 10.15
C LYS A 44 21.95 12.94 11.16
N ILE A 45 21.11 13.88 11.51
CA ILE A 45 21.42 14.92 12.52
C ILE A 45 20.90 14.60 13.92
N GLY A 46 20.29 13.41 14.12
CA GLY A 46 19.88 12.91 15.42
C GLY A 46 18.55 13.48 15.97
N ILE A 47 17.79 14.26 15.18
CA ILE A 47 16.50 14.83 15.60
C ILE A 47 15.37 13.81 15.57
N PHE A 48 15.26 13.01 14.50
CA PHE A 48 14.25 11.98 14.35
C PHE A 48 14.91 10.64 14.02
N THR A 49 15.39 9.99 15.08
CA THR A 49 16.19 8.76 14.98
C THR A 49 15.33 7.52 14.74
N GLU A 50 15.97 6.38 14.43
CA GLU A 50 15.28 5.10 14.29
C GLU A 50 14.49 4.74 15.55
N LYS A 51 15.00 5.06 16.76
CA LYS A 51 14.27 4.85 18.02
C LYS A 51 12.99 5.67 18.07
N THR A 52 13.05 6.94 17.68
CA THR A 52 11.88 7.83 17.59
C THR A 52 10.89 7.33 16.54
N ALA A 53 11.37 6.94 15.35
CA ALA A 53 10.53 6.38 14.29
C ALA A 53 9.81 5.10 14.73
N ARG A 54 10.48 4.22 15.49
CA ARG A 54 9.84 3.02 16.06
C ARG A 54 8.75 3.37 17.06
N ALA A 55 8.98 4.33 17.96
CA ALA A 55 7.95 4.80 18.90
C ALA A 55 6.77 5.47 18.18
N SER A 56 7.06 6.28 17.14
CA SER A 56 6.04 6.91 16.31
C SER A 56 5.23 5.91 15.49
N ASN A 57 5.78 4.72 15.21
CA ASN A 57 5.07 3.66 14.49
C ASN A 57 3.81 3.22 15.26
N ASP A 58 3.87 3.11 16.57
CA ASP A 58 2.73 2.71 17.38
C ASP A 58 1.63 3.79 17.33
N LEU A 59 2.01 5.06 17.44
CA LEU A 59 1.08 6.18 17.28
C LEU A 59 0.43 6.17 15.90
N LEU A 60 1.23 5.99 14.84
CA LEU A 60 0.74 5.95 13.47
C LEU A 60 -0.23 4.77 13.26
N PHE A 61 0.14 3.59 13.77
CA PHE A 61 -0.61 2.36 13.56
C PHE A 61 -1.88 2.29 14.43
N TYR A 62 -1.78 2.60 15.73
CA TYR A 62 -2.90 2.41 16.67
C TYR A 62 -3.84 3.60 16.76
N VAL A 63 -3.41 4.80 16.36
CA VAL A 63 -4.23 6.02 16.52
C VAL A 63 -4.49 6.70 15.18
N ILE A 64 -3.45 7.05 14.45
CA ILE A 64 -3.58 7.88 13.25
C ILE A 64 -4.25 7.12 12.10
N THR A 65 -3.84 5.87 11.84
CA THR A 65 -4.41 5.08 10.74
C THR A 65 -5.92 4.81 10.92
N PRO A 66 -6.41 4.40 12.11
CA PRO A 66 -7.86 4.34 12.34
C PRO A 66 -8.57 5.66 12.07
N CYS A 67 -8.01 6.79 12.52
CA CYS A 67 -8.61 8.10 12.29
C CYS A 67 -8.70 8.45 10.80
N VAL A 68 -7.67 8.15 10.00
CA VAL A 68 -7.72 8.32 8.53
C VAL A 68 -8.86 7.53 7.91
N ILE A 69 -9.03 6.28 8.34
CA ILE A 69 -10.07 5.40 7.82
C ILE A 69 -11.46 5.92 8.24
N ILE A 70 -11.65 6.26 9.51
CA ILE A 70 -12.92 6.80 10.04
C ILE A 70 -13.29 8.10 9.31
N ASP A 71 -12.32 9.01 9.13
CA ASP A 71 -12.51 10.28 8.42
C ASP A 71 -12.98 10.07 6.98
N SER A 72 -12.43 9.07 6.29
CA SER A 72 -12.84 8.73 4.92
C SER A 72 -14.30 8.27 4.83
N PHE A 73 -14.80 7.56 5.85
CA PHE A 73 -16.22 7.17 5.94
C PHE A 73 -17.13 8.34 6.31
N PHE A 74 -16.67 9.25 7.18
CA PHE A 74 -17.40 10.46 7.53
C PHE A 74 -17.54 11.42 6.34
N SER A 75 -16.52 11.49 5.50
CA SER A 75 -16.45 12.37 4.34
C SER A 75 -17.15 11.81 3.09
N THR A 76 -17.55 10.53 3.10
CA THR A 76 -18.16 9.86 1.94
C THR A 76 -19.65 9.69 2.14
N ALA A 77 -20.46 10.29 1.25
CA ALA A 77 -21.90 10.11 1.28
C ALA A 77 -22.30 8.68 0.88
N PHE A 78 -23.24 8.09 1.65
CA PHE A 78 -23.82 6.80 1.27
C PHE A 78 -24.74 6.95 0.06
N THR A 79 -24.39 6.23 -1.00
CA THR A 79 -25.24 5.95 -2.16
C THR A 79 -25.15 4.45 -2.48
N PRO A 80 -26.14 3.86 -3.18
CA PRO A 80 -26.01 2.48 -3.65
C PRO A 80 -24.72 2.24 -4.46
N ASP A 81 -24.26 3.26 -5.20
CA ASP A 81 -23.07 3.17 -6.02
C ASP A 81 -21.78 3.25 -5.18
N SER A 82 -21.72 4.12 -4.16
CA SER A 82 -20.56 4.15 -3.25
C SER A 82 -20.45 2.87 -2.42
N ALA A 83 -21.58 2.26 -2.00
CA ALA A 83 -21.58 0.98 -1.32
C ALA A 83 -21.09 -0.16 -2.23
N LYS A 84 -21.57 -0.21 -3.50
CA LYS A 84 -21.08 -1.17 -4.50
C LYS A 84 -19.60 -0.96 -4.80
N ALA A 85 -19.15 0.29 -4.88
CA ALA A 85 -17.74 0.62 -5.12
C ALA A 85 -16.85 0.16 -3.97
N LEU A 86 -17.28 0.30 -2.72
CA LEU A 86 -16.56 -0.21 -1.54
C LEU A 86 -16.40 -1.74 -1.59
N LEU A 87 -17.48 -2.47 -1.95
CA LEU A 87 -17.41 -3.93 -2.13
C LEU A 87 -16.48 -4.33 -3.27
N ARG A 88 -16.52 -3.61 -4.39
CA ARG A 88 -15.59 -3.83 -5.51
C ARG A 88 -14.15 -3.50 -5.11
N ALA A 89 -13.93 -2.47 -4.30
CA ALA A 89 -12.61 -2.17 -3.75
C ALA A 89 -12.07 -3.31 -2.87
N ALA A 90 -12.91 -3.89 -2.01
CA ALA A 90 -12.55 -5.08 -1.23
C ALA A 90 -12.19 -6.27 -2.14
N LEU A 91 -13.00 -6.51 -3.19
CA LEU A 91 -12.72 -7.55 -4.19
C LEU A 91 -11.40 -7.29 -4.93
N GLY A 92 -11.08 -6.03 -5.25
CA GLY A 92 -9.77 -5.63 -5.80
C GLY A 92 -8.61 -5.96 -4.88
N GLY A 93 -8.80 -5.76 -3.58
CA GLY A 93 -7.85 -6.20 -2.56
C GLY A 93 -7.63 -7.72 -2.57
N VAL A 94 -8.73 -8.50 -2.66
CA VAL A 94 -8.66 -9.98 -2.77
C VAL A 94 -7.91 -10.40 -4.03
N ILE A 95 -8.27 -9.83 -5.19
CA ILE A 95 -7.60 -10.09 -6.47
C ILE A 95 -6.11 -9.79 -6.35
N THR A 96 -5.74 -8.64 -5.78
CA THR A 96 -4.33 -8.23 -5.60
C THR A 96 -3.54 -9.28 -4.83
N HIS A 97 -4.06 -9.77 -3.71
CA HIS A 97 -3.36 -10.76 -2.88
C HIS A 97 -3.32 -12.14 -3.54
N ILE A 98 -4.42 -12.60 -4.14
CA ILE A 98 -4.46 -13.89 -4.87
C ILE A 98 -3.49 -13.87 -6.06
N VAL A 99 -3.51 -12.81 -6.87
CA VAL A 99 -2.59 -12.62 -8.00
C VAL A 99 -1.14 -12.59 -7.51
N GLY A 100 -0.86 -11.83 -6.45
CA GLY A 100 0.47 -11.78 -5.85
C GLY A 100 0.96 -13.14 -5.37
N ILE A 101 0.10 -13.92 -4.71
CA ILE A 101 0.42 -15.27 -4.26
C ILE A 101 0.71 -16.17 -5.47
N ILE A 102 -0.17 -16.20 -6.47
CA ILE A 102 -0.05 -17.06 -7.66
C ILE A 102 1.23 -16.72 -8.44
N ILE A 103 1.50 -15.45 -8.72
CA ILE A 103 2.70 -15.02 -9.46
C ILE A 103 3.97 -15.39 -8.68
N THR A 104 3.93 -15.34 -7.35
CA THR A 104 5.10 -15.65 -6.52
C THR A 104 5.35 -17.15 -6.33
N LEU A 105 4.34 -18.02 -6.54
CA LEU A 105 4.44 -19.46 -6.35
C LEU A 105 5.60 -20.13 -7.09
N PRO A 106 5.93 -19.83 -8.35
CA PRO A 106 7.02 -20.47 -9.08
C PRO A 106 8.41 -20.05 -8.60
N PHE A 107 8.49 -18.94 -7.84
CA PHE A 107 9.74 -18.36 -7.37
C PHE A 107 9.96 -18.64 -5.88
N PHE A 108 11.21 -18.50 -5.42
CA PHE A 108 11.58 -18.65 -4.00
C PHE A 108 11.13 -19.99 -3.38
N ARG A 109 11.25 -21.11 -4.14
CA ARG A 109 10.74 -22.43 -3.72
C ARG A 109 11.70 -23.23 -2.84
N ASP A 110 12.99 -22.95 -2.91
CA ASP A 110 13.98 -23.70 -2.15
C ASP A 110 13.79 -23.46 -0.65
N LYS A 111 13.37 -24.51 0.03
CA LYS A 111 13.12 -24.50 1.49
C LYS A 111 14.41 -24.52 2.31
N LYS A 112 15.55 -24.88 1.68
CA LYS A 112 16.86 -24.88 2.35
C LYS A 112 17.39 -23.45 2.52
N ASP A 113 16.91 -22.52 1.71
CA ASP A 113 17.25 -21.10 1.82
C ASP A 113 16.21 -20.36 2.65
N PRO A 114 16.54 -19.97 3.91
CA PRO A 114 15.61 -19.35 4.83
C PRO A 114 15.11 -17.97 4.36
N ASP A 115 15.89 -17.28 3.50
CA ASP A 115 15.55 -15.95 3.00
C ASP A 115 14.41 -15.99 1.97
N ASN A 116 14.17 -17.14 1.34
CA ASN A 116 13.11 -17.27 0.35
C ASN A 116 11.72 -16.97 0.92
N ALA A 117 11.47 -17.29 2.19
CA ALA A 117 10.23 -16.92 2.87
C ALA A 117 10.05 -15.40 2.98
N ILE A 118 11.15 -14.67 3.24
CA ILE A 118 11.17 -13.21 3.31
C ILE A 118 10.84 -12.60 1.95
N PHE A 119 11.49 -13.07 0.88
CA PHE A 119 11.25 -12.55 -0.48
C PHE A 119 9.85 -12.89 -0.98
N ARG A 120 9.30 -14.06 -0.64
CA ARG A 120 7.89 -14.39 -0.92
C ARG A 120 6.94 -13.42 -0.24
N PHE A 121 7.13 -13.18 1.04
CA PHE A 121 6.29 -12.24 1.79
C PHE A 121 6.40 -10.82 1.21
N ALA A 122 7.63 -10.34 0.98
CA ALA A 122 7.89 -9.02 0.41
C ALA A 122 7.29 -8.83 -0.99
N SER A 123 7.19 -9.91 -1.79
CA SER A 123 6.60 -9.88 -3.14
C SER A 123 5.08 -9.82 -3.14
N VAL A 124 4.41 -10.27 -2.06
CA VAL A 124 2.95 -10.31 -1.98
C VAL A 124 2.41 -9.10 -1.23
N TYR A 125 2.98 -8.78 -0.06
CA TYR A 125 2.39 -7.83 0.88
C TYR A 125 2.92 -6.42 0.70
N GLY A 126 2.02 -5.52 0.26
CA GLY A 126 2.32 -4.11 0.03
C GLY A 126 2.11 -3.23 1.28
N ASN A 127 2.80 -2.10 1.31
CA ASN A 127 2.71 -1.10 2.37
C ASN A 127 1.43 -0.25 2.23
N MET A 128 0.29 -0.82 2.65
CA MET A 128 -1.03 -0.21 2.52
C MET A 128 -1.17 1.07 3.35
N GLY A 129 -0.73 1.04 4.61
CA GLY A 129 -0.94 2.15 5.54
C GLY A 129 -0.04 3.36 5.30
N TYR A 130 1.26 3.10 5.00
CA TYR A 130 2.28 4.16 5.00
C TYR A 130 2.63 4.67 3.60
N MET A 131 2.24 3.95 2.55
CA MET A 131 2.50 4.35 1.16
C MET A 131 1.21 4.44 0.34
N ALA A 132 0.34 3.41 0.37
CA ALA A 132 -0.85 3.43 -0.47
C ALA A 132 -1.88 4.47 0.00
N LEU A 133 -2.22 4.54 1.30
CA LEU A 133 -3.18 5.54 1.80
C LEU A 133 -2.74 6.98 1.55
N PRO A 134 -1.51 7.41 1.92
CA PRO A 134 -1.03 8.76 1.60
C PRO A 134 -1.06 9.09 0.11
N LEU A 135 -0.65 8.13 -0.72
CA LEU A 135 -0.63 8.33 -2.17
C LEU A 135 -2.04 8.36 -2.76
N ALA A 136 -2.95 7.50 -2.29
CA ALA A 136 -4.35 7.53 -2.69
C ALA A 136 -5.00 8.87 -2.34
N LYS A 137 -4.73 9.40 -1.14
CA LYS A 137 -5.20 10.73 -0.73
C LYS A 137 -4.62 11.84 -1.62
N ALA A 138 -3.34 11.78 -1.95
CA ALA A 138 -2.67 12.76 -2.79
C ALA A 138 -3.16 12.75 -4.25
N VAL A 139 -3.54 11.58 -4.78
CA VAL A 139 -3.92 11.39 -6.21
C VAL A 139 -5.41 11.47 -6.43
N LEU A 140 -6.22 10.98 -5.48
CA LEU A 140 -7.67 10.79 -5.61
C LEU A 140 -8.49 11.49 -4.50
N GLY A 141 -7.83 12.17 -3.54
CA GLY A 141 -8.51 12.78 -2.41
C GLY A 141 -9.11 11.75 -1.44
N GLU A 142 -10.17 12.14 -0.74
CA GLU A 142 -10.85 11.30 0.25
C GLU A 142 -11.49 10.05 -0.37
N GLU A 143 -11.98 10.14 -1.61
CA GLU A 143 -12.52 9.00 -2.34
C GLU A 143 -11.48 7.88 -2.50
N GLY A 144 -10.23 8.23 -2.78
CA GLY A 144 -9.13 7.26 -2.85
C GLY A 144 -8.87 6.57 -1.52
N VAL A 145 -8.91 7.32 -0.42
CA VAL A 145 -8.75 6.76 0.94
C VAL A 145 -9.92 5.82 1.27
N PHE A 146 -11.15 6.21 0.93
CA PHE A 146 -12.34 5.41 1.13
C PHE A 146 -12.24 4.03 0.43
N PHE A 147 -11.83 3.99 -0.84
CA PHE A 147 -11.62 2.73 -1.55
C PHE A 147 -10.44 1.93 -0.96
N CYS A 148 -9.34 2.60 -0.60
CA CYS A 148 -8.20 1.93 -0.01
C CYS A 148 -8.49 1.35 1.38
N SER A 149 -9.45 1.91 2.15
CA SER A 149 -9.81 1.41 3.47
C SER A 149 -10.35 -0.03 3.42
N ALA A 150 -11.15 -0.36 2.40
CA ALA A 150 -11.60 -1.73 2.17
C ALA A 150 -10.43 -2.69 1.88
N GLY A 151 -9.44 -2.24 1.10
CA GLY A 151 -8.24 -3.02 0.82
C GLY A 151 -7.35 -3.24 2.05
N VAL A 152 -7.34 -2.31 3.01
CA VAL A 152 -6.61 -2.48 4.28
C VAL A 152 -7.15 -3.67 5.06
N ILE A 153 -8.48 -3.86 5.14
CA ILE A 153 -9.07 -5.04 5.82
C ILE A 153 -8.62 -6.32 5.13
N VAL A 154 -8.72 -6.37 3.80
CA VAL A 154 -8.33 -7.53 3.01
C VAL A 154 -6.83 -7.83 3.18
N PHE A 155 -5.99 -6.79 3.13
CA PHE A 155 -4.56 -6.92 3.41
C PHE A 155 -4.30 -7.55 4.78
N GLN A 156 -4.97 -7.08 5.83
CA GLN A 156 -4.78 -7.62 7.18
C GLN A 156 -5.20 -9.10 7.24
N LEU A 157 -6.34 -9.45 6.63
CA LEU A 157 -6.79 -10.83 6.56
C LEU A 157 -5.74 -11.75 5.93
N PHE A 158 -5.25 -11.40 4.74
CA PHE A 158 -4.24 -12.18 4.04
C PHE A 158 -2.88 -12.18 4.76
N CYS A 159 -2.47 -11.04 5.31
CA CYS A 159 -1.20 -10.87 6.01
C CYS A 159 -1.13 -11.74 7.27
N PHE A 160 -2.20 -11.76 8.07
CA PHE A 160 -2.24 -12.57 9.30
C PHE A 160 -2.64 -14.05 9.08
N THR A 161 -3.02 -14.42 7.86
CA THR A 161 -3.25 -15.83 7.48
C THR A 161 -2.09 -16.34 6.63
N HIS A 162 -2.18 -16.22 5.31
CA HIS A 162 -1.16 -16.69 4.37
C HIS A 162 0.22 -16.08 4.63
N GLY A 163 0.28 -14.78 5.02
CA GLY A 163 1.54 -14.10 5.29
C GLY A 163 2.29 -14.73 6.46
N VAL A 164 1.60 -14.97 7.57
CA VAL A 164 2.17 -15.66 8.74
C VAL A 164 2.64 -17.05 8.35
N PHE A 165 1.82 -17.86 7.66
CA PHE A 165 2.21 -19.20 7.22
C PHE A 165 3.40 -19.21 6.23
N THR A 166 3.63 -18.10 5.52
CA THR A 166 4.77 -17.97 4.61
C THR A 166 6.09 -17.80 5.36
N LEU A 167 6.10 -17.06 6.49
CA LEU A 167 7.31 -16.76 7.27
C LEU A 167 7.58 -17.77 8.38
N GLU A 168 6.53 -18.39 8.88
CA GLU A 168 6.65 -19.34 9.97
C GLU A 168 7.35 -20.63 9.55
N ASP A 169 8.15 -21.20 10.44
CA ASP A 169 8.66 -22.55 10.25
C ASP A 169 7.56 -23.55 10.64
N ARG A 170 7.28 -24.54 9.78
CA ARG A 170 6.20 -25.54 9.96
C ARG A 170 6.24 -26.28 11.33
N LYS A 171 7.34 -26.14 12.06
CA LYS A 171 7.53 -26.75 13.38
C LYS A 171 6.88 -25.97 14.53
N SER A 172 6.52 -24.71 14.35
CA SER A 172 6.06 -23.84 15.45
C SER A 172 4.55 -23.88 15.70
N GLY A 173 3.76 -24.48 14.82
CA GLY A 173 2.33 -24.73 15.05
C GLY A 173 1.47 -23.46 15.21
N ALA A 174 1.82 -22.34 14.52
CA ALA A 174 1.04 -21.12 14.61
C ALA A 174 -0.42 -21.36 14.23
N LYS A 175 -1.29 -20.94 15.12
CA LYS A 175 -2.73 -20.94 14.89
C LYS A 175 -3.15 -19.54 14.45
N PHE A 176 -4.10 -19.49 13.52
CA PHE A 176 -4.77 -18.26 13.18
C PHE A 176 -5.43 -17.64 14.42
N ASP A 177 -5.05 -16.43 14.76
CA ASP A 177 -5.57 -15.72 15.92
C ASP A 177 -6.57 -14.66 15.46
N PHE A 178 -7.85 -15.04 15.44
CA PHE A 178 -8.95 -14.17 15.06
C PHE A 178 -9.05 -12.91 15.95
N LYS A 179 -8.66 -13.02 17.23
CA LYS A 179 -8.65 -11.87 18.15
C LYS A 179 -7.67 -10.79 17.71
N LYS A 180 -6.50 -11.19 17.22
CA LYS A 180 -5.50 -10.24 16.70
C LYS A 180 -5.97 -9.55 15.41
N LEU A 181 -6.73 -10.24 14.58
CA LEU A 181 -7.33 -9.62 13.39
C LEU A 181 -8.37 -8.56 13.80
N LEU A 182 -9.29 -8.89 14.71
CA LEU A 182 -10.31 -7.95 15.19
C LEU A 182 -9.71 -6.78 15.98
N ALA A 183 -8.64 -7.02 16.73
CA ALA A 183 -7.91 -5.97 17.44
C ALA A 183 -6.99 -5.14 16.54
N ASN A 184 -6.97 -5.42 15.23
CA ASN A 184 -6.17 -4.63 14.29
C ASN A 184 -6.74 -3.22 14.14
N PRO A 185 -5.92 -2.15 14.30
CA PRO A 185 -6.41 -0.78 14.27
C PRO A 185 -7.08 -0.38 12.95
N GLY A 186 -6.62 -0.90 11.82
CA GLY A 186 -7.28 -0.68 10.53
C GLY A 186 -8.69 -1.29 10.47
N VAL A 187 -8.87 -2.50 11.05
CA VAL A 187 -10.18 -3.15 11.16
C VAL A 187 -11.08 -2.37 12.12
N ILE A 188 -10.54 -1.88 13.23
CA ILE A 188 -11.25 -1.02 14.19
C ILE A 188 -11.71 0.28 13.50
N GLY A 189 -10.84 0.93 12.72
CA GLY A 189 -11.19 2.13 11.97
C GLY A 189 -12.39 1.91 11.04
N VAL A 190 -12.43 0.78 10.32
CA VAL A 190 -13.58 0.43 9.49
C VAL A 190 -14.79 0.07 10.35
N ALA A 191 -14.63 -0.70 11.42
CA ALA A 191 -15.75 -1.07 12.29
C ALA A 191 -16.44 0.15 12.94
N VAL A 192 -15.70 1.21 13.20
CA VAL A 192 -16.23 2.48 13.71
C VAL A 192 -16.82 3.34 12.58
N GLY A 193 -16.14 3.52 11.46
CA GLY A 193 -16.56 4.41 10.39
C GLY A 193 -17.72 3.87 9.53
N LEU A 194 -17.71 2.56 9.25
CA LEU A 194 -18.69 1.90 8.38
C LEU A 194 -20.14 2.06 8.84
N PRO A 195 -20.51 1.97 10.15
CA PRO A 195 -21.87 2.23 10.61
C PRO A 195 -22.36 3.63 10.28
N PHE A 196 -21.52 4.67 10.44
CA PHE A 196 -21.90 6.04 10.08
C PHE A 196 -22.22 6.15 8.59
N PHE A 197 -21.40 5.55 7.75
CA PHE A 197 -21.62 5.50 6.31
C PHE A 197 -22.93 4.76 5.96
N LEU A 198 -23.11 3.52 6.45
CA LEU A 198 -24.27 2.68 6.11
C LEU A 198 -25.59 3.25 6.62
N LEU A 199 -25.60 3.85 7.82
CA LEU A 199 -26.78 4.43 8.44
C LEU A 199 -27.01 5.89 8.03
N LYS A 200 -26.14 6.45 7.17
CA LYS A 200 -26.21 7.84 6.69
C LYS A 200 -26.17 8.87 7.84
N ILE A 201 -25.40 8.56 8.88
CA ILE A 201 -25.27 9.43 10.05
C ILE A 201 -24.17 10.45 9.77
N ASN A 202 -24.53 11.73 9.80
CA ASN A 202 -23.54 12.80 9.78
C ASN A 202 -22.85 12.87 11.15
N ALA A 203 -21.53 12.65 11.17
CA ALA A 203 -20.77 12.78 12.40
C ALA A 203 -20.78 14.24 12.88
N PRO A 204 -21.14 14.52 14.16
CA PRO A 204 -21.08 15.87 14.70
C PRO A 204 -19.67 16.46 14.54
N GLU A 205 -19.60 17.77 14.31
CA GLU A 205 -18.35 18.48 14.06
C GLU A 205 -17.33 18.30 15.19
N ILE A 206 -17.81 18.22 16.43
CA ILE A 206 -17.01 17.98 17.62
C ILE A 206 -16.29 16.61 17.61
N LEU A 207 -16.79 15.64 16.85
CA LEU A 207 -16.16 14.32 16.66
C LEU A 207 -15.36 14.26 15.36
N SER A 208 -15.91 14.78 14.26
CA SER A 208 -15.27 14.67 12.95
C SER A 208 -14.00 15.51 12.82
N LYS A 209 -13.97 16.72 13.36
CA LYS A 209 -12.79 17.59 13.31
C LYS A 209 -11.55 17.01 14.02
N PRO A 210 -11.62 16.52 15.27
CA PRO A 210 -10.47 15.87 15.91
C PRO A 210 -9.98 14.65 15.14
N VAL A 211 -10.90 13.82 14.61
CA VAL A 211 -10.56 12.66 13.79
C VAL A 211 -9.81 13.09 12.52
N ALA A 212 -10.30 14.11 11.82
CA ALA A 212 -9.65 14.65 10.63
C ALA A 212 -8.26 15.24 10.94
N TYR A 213 -8.11 16.01 12.04
CA TYR A 213 -6.81 16.55 12.44
C TYR A 213 -5.79 15.47 12.77
N ILE A 214 -6.18 14.46 13.55
CA ILE A 214 -5.30 13.32 13.85
C ILE A 214 -4.98 12.55 12.57
N GLY A 215 -6.00 12.29 11.74
CA GLY A 215 -5.84 11.61 10.45
C GLY A 215 -4.89 12.34 9.50
N SER A 216 -4.88 13.68 9.50
CA SER A 216 -4.00 14.49 8.65
C SER A 216 -2.51 14.29 8.94
N MET A 217 -2.15 13.83 10.13
CA MET A 217 -0.77 13.51 10.51
C MET A 217 -0.23 12.25 9.79
N ASN A 218 -1.11 11.42 9.20
CA ASN A 218 -0.70 10.15 8.61
C ASN A 218 0.40 10.33 7.55
N THR A 219 0.16 11.15 6.55
CA THR A 219 1.10 11.35 5.43
C THR A 219 2.44 11.92 5.89
N PRO A 220 2.50 13.04 6.63
CA PRO A 220 3.78 13.60 7.08
C PRO A 220 4.57 12.62 7.95
N LEU A 221 3.93 12.04 8.97
CA LEU A 221 4.62 11.17 9.91
C LEU A 221 5.08 9.86 9.25
N ALA A 222 4.23 9.24 8.42
CA ALA A 222 4.59 8.03 7.68
C ALA A 222 5.80 8.24 6.78
N MET A 223 5.87 9.40 6.10
CA MET A 223 6.99 9.72 5.20
C MET A 223 8.27 10.08 5.95
N LEU A 224 8.18 10.80 7.06
CA LEU A 224 9.35 11.05 7.93
C LEU A 224 9.93 9.73 8.45
N MET A 225 9.08 8.85 8.95
CA MET A 225 9.49 7.51 9.41
C MET A 225 10.12 6.69 8.27
N PHE A 226 9.50 6.72 7.08
CA PHE A 226 10.05 6.05 5.92
C PHE A 226 11.45 6.54 5.57
N GLY A 227 11.67 7.86 5.59
CA GLY A 227 12.98 8.48 5.37
C GLY A 227 14.02 8.01 6.40
N THR A 228 13.66 7.97 7.68
CA THR A 228 14.50 7.45 8.76
C THR A 228 14.86 5.98 8.55
N TYR A 229 13.91 5.13 8.17
CA TYR A 229 14.19 3.73 7.87
C TYR A 229 15.13 3.57 6.66
N MET A 230 14.95 4.39 5.62
CA MET A 230 15.86 4.41 4.46
C MET A 230 17.28 4.83 4.83
N SER A 231 17.43 5.78 5.76
CA SER A 231 18.73 6.22 6.27
C SER A 231 19.53 5.08 6.93
N ASN A 232 18.82 4.12 7.55
CA ASN A 232 19.39 2.99 8.29
C ASN A 232 19.41 1.67 7.49
N ALA A 233 18.82 1.62 6.29
CA ALA A 233 18.69 0.40 5.49
C ALA A 233 19.99 -0.13 4.85
N GLY A 234 21.11 0.59 5.00
CA GLY A 234 22.39 0.16 4.41
C GLY A 234 22.39 0.21 2.88
N LEU A 235 22.13 1.39 2.31
CA LEU A 235 21.95 1.65 0.88
C LEU A 235 23.01 0.98 -0.02
N LYS A 236 24.29 0.92 0.41
CA LYS A 236 25.38 0.29 -0.39
C LYS A 236 25.22 -1.23 -0.52
N THR A 237 24.57 -1.90 0.43
CA THR A 237 24.44 -3.36 0.47
C THR A 237 23.13 -3.85 -0.10
N MET A 238 22.09 -2.99 -0.15
CA MET A 238 20.78 -3.38 -0.64
C MET A 238 20.74 -3.74 -2.14
N PHE A 239 21.72 -3.33 -2.94
CA PHE A 239 21.81 -3.67 -4.37
C PHE A 239 22.52 -4.99 -4.67
N ARG A 240 23.06 -5.68 -3.66
CA ARG A 240 23.90 -6.88 -3.89
C ARG A 240 23.13 -8.18 -4.05
N CYS A 241 21.90 -8.26 -3.55
CA CYS A 241 21.13 -9.51 -3.57
C CYS A 241 20.25 -9.61 -4.82
N LYS A 242 20.52 -10.58 -5.69
CA LYS A 242 19.75 -10.81 -6.94
C LYS A 242 18.26 -11.09 -6.68
N LYS A 243 17.92 -11.75 -5.58
CA LYS A 243 16.54 -12.08 -5.24
C LYS A 243 15.69 -10.84 -4.96
N GLN A 244 16.30 -9.74 -4.53
CA GLN A 244 15.60 -8.47 -4.31
C GLN A 244 15.07 -7.88 -5.61
N TYR A 245 15.81 -7.99 -6.70
CA TYR A 245 15.37 -7.52 -8.02
C TYR A 245 14.15 -8.30 -8.50
N LEU A 246 14.15 -9.63 -8.32
CA LEU A 246 13.00 -10.45 -8.65
C LEU A 246 11.79 -10.12 -7.77
N ALA A 247 11.98 -9.98 -6.46
CA ALA A 247 10.92 -9.62 -5.54
C ALA A 247 10.35 -8.22 -5.87
N ALA A 248 11.21 -7.25 -6.20
CA ALA A 248 10.79 -5.93 -6.64
C ALA A 248 9.99 -6.00 -7.95
N PHE A 249 10.52 -6.70 -8.97
CA PHE A 249 9.82 -6.86 -10.24
C PHE A 249 8.41 -7.46 -10.05
N ILE A 250 8.31 -8.52 -9.26
CA ILE A 250 7.01 -9.14 -8.96
C ILE A 250 6.10 -8.13 -8.26
N LYS A 251 6.57 -7.47 -7.18
CA LYS A 251 5.74 -6.64 -6.31
C LYS A 251 5.26 -5.36 -6.96
N ILE A 252 6.14 -4.63 -7.67
CA ILE A 252 5.83 -3.27 -8.13
C ILE A 252 5.61 -3.15 -9.64
N ILE A 253 5.73 -4.28 -10.37
CA ILE A 253 5.46 -4.34 -11.81
C ILE A 253 4.48 -5.46 -12.14
N ALA A 254 4.84 -6.74 -11.89
CA ALA A 254 4.06 -7.87 -12.37
C ALA A 254 2.67 -7.95 -11.72
N VAL A 255 2.60 -7.80 -10.38
CA VAL A 255 1.32 -7.83 -9.65
C VAL A 255 0.41 -6.67 -10.03
N PRO A 256 0.84 -5.39 -9.98
CA PRO A 256 -0.05 -4.30 -10.35
C PRO A 256 -0.44 -4.30 -11.82
N ALA A 257 0.43 -4.73 -12.74
CA ALA A 257 0.09 -4.88 -14.15
C ALA A 257 -0.98 -5.97 -14.34
N ALA A 258 -0.85 -7.13 -13.69
CA ALA A 258 -1.85 -8.19 -13.75
C ALA A 258 -3.19 -7.75 -13.17
N VAL A 259 -3.19 -7.04 -12.01
CA VAL A 259 -4.40 -6.48 -11.41
C VAL A 259 -5.07 -5.47 -12.33
N LEU A 260 -4.29 -4.56 -12.92
CA LEU A 260 -4.78 -3.59 -13.90
C LEU A 260 -5.44 -4.29 -15.08
N CYS A 261 -4.76 -5.28 -15.67
CA CYS A 261 -5.30 -6.04 -16.80
C CYS A 261 -6.59 -6.78 -16.42
N ILE A 262 -6.59 -7.52 -15.31
CA ILE A 262 -7.77 -8.24 -14.85
C ILE A 262 -8.96 -7.28 -14.66
N CYS A 263 -8.79 -6.21 -13.90
CA CYS A 263 -9.86 -5.28 -13.59
C CYS A 263 -10.38 -4.56 -14.85
N LYS A 264 -9.49 -4.19 -15.76
CA LYS A 264 -9.83 -3.48 -16.99
C LYS A 264 -10.53 -4.39 -18.01
N PHE A 265 -10.00 -5.59 -18.26
CA PHE A 265 -10.59 -6.54 -19.22
C PHE A 265 -11.90 -7.14 -18.75
N THR A 266 -12.11 -7.33 -17.45
CA THR A 266 -13.38 -7.79 -16.90
C THR A 266 -14.43 -6.69 -16.76
N GLY A 267 -14.06 -5.42 -16.92
CA GLY A 267 -14.95 -4.28 -16.64
C GLY A 267 -15.34 -4.15 -15.18
N LEU A 268 -14.65 -4.86 -14.26
CA LEU A 268 -14.99 -4.91 -12.85
C LEU A 268 -14.81 -3.55 -12.17
N MET A 269 -13.81 -2.80 -12.60
CA MET A 269 -13.45 -1.50 -12.02
C MET A 269 -13.03 -0.52 -13.13
N SER A 270 -13.34 0.76 -12.90
CA SER A 270 -12.96 1.87 -13.79
C SER A 270 -12.71 3.14 -12.98
N GLY A 271 -12.12 4.16 -13.61
CA GLY A 271 -11.91 5.48 -13.02
C GLY A 271 -11.12 5.46 -11.71
N ALA A 272 -11.58 6.23 -10.73
CA ALA A 272 -10.94 6.38 -9.43
C ALA A 272 -10.79 5.05 -8.68
N LEU A 273 -11.80 4.17 -8.76
CA LEU A 273 -11.77 2.86 -8.12
C LEU A 273 -10.66 1.96 -8.67
N LEU A 274 -10.50 1.90 -10.00
CA LEU A 274 -9.42 1.16 -10.65
C LEU A 274 -8.06 1.73 -10.22
N THR A 275 -7.91 3.05 -10.25
CA THR A 275 -6.68 3.73 -9.84
C THR A 275 -6.34 3.44 -8.36
N ALA A 276 -7.32 3.48 -7.45
CA ALA A 276 -7.12 3.13 -6.04
C ALA A 276 -6.65 1.68 -5.87
N CYS A 277 -7.25 0.73 -6.59
CA CYS A 277 -6.82 -0.68 -6.56
C CYS A 277 -5.40 -0.86 -7.11
N VAL A 278 -5.04 -0.15 -8.18
CA VAL A 278 -3.68 -0.19 -8.74
C VAL A 278 -2.67 0.46 -7.81
N ILE A 279 -2.99 1.57 -7.14
CA ILE A 279 -2.13 2.18 -6.09
C ILE A 279 -1.83 1.16 -5.00
N GLN A 280 -2.83 0.43 -4.51
CA GLN A 280 -2.66 -0.61 -3.49
C GLN A 280 -1.78 -1.76 -4.00
N ALA A 281 -2.04 -2.24 -5.21
CA ALA A 281 -1.27 -3.31 -5.83
C ALA A 281 0.20 -2.90 -6.07
N ALA A 282 0.45 -1.65 -6.49
CA ALA A 282 1.76 -1.09 -6.76
C ALA A 282 2.52 -0.62 -5.50
N ALA A 283 1.85 -0.55 -4.34
CA ALA A 283 2.52 -0.17 -3.10
C ALA A 283 3.73 -1.07 -2.82
N PRO A 284 4.90 -0.52 -2.46
CA PRO A 284 6.10 -1.30 -2.18
C PRO A 284 5.91 -2.25 -1.00
N SER A 285 6.88 -3.13 -0.76
CA SER A 285 6.79 -4.13 0.30
C SER A 285 6.50 -3.51 1.67
N ALA A 286 5.62 -4.15 2.43
CA ALA A 286 5.19 -3.69 3.74
C ALA A 286 6.29 -3.79 4.81
N ASN A 287 6.33 -2.84 5.74
CA ASN A 287 7.18 -2.91 6.94
C ASN A 287 6.88 -4.14 7.81
N ASN A 288 5.67 -4.70 7.70
CA ASN A 288 5.31 -5.97 8.33
C ASN A 288 6.26 -7.12 7.93
N THR A 289 6.92 -7.03 6.77
CA THR A 289 7.96 -7.97 6.34
C THR A 289 9.09 -8.05 7.36
N VAL A 290 9.57 -6.90 7.83
CA VAL A 290 10.66 -6.82 8.83
C VAL A 290 10.18 -7.29 10.20
N MET A 291 9.00 -6.82 10.60
CA MET A 291 8.40 -7.15 11.89
C MET A 291 8.14 -8.65 12.06
N PHE A 292 7.56 -9.27 11.02
CA PHE A 292 7.25 -10.69 11.05
C PHE A 292 8.50 -11.55 10.85
N ALA A 293 9.46 -11.11 10.02
CA ALA A 293 10.75 -11.78 9.92
C ALA A 293 11.41 -11.88 11.30
N ALA A 294 11.53 -10.78 12.04
CA ALA A 294 12.07 -10.77 13.40
C ALA A 294 11.27 -11.67 14.35
N LYS A 295 9.92 -11.59 14.30
CA LYS A 295 9.02 -12.35 15.17
C LYS A 295 9.12 -13.87 14.95
N TYR A 296 9.32 -14.29 13.70
CA TYR A 296 9.37 -15.72 13.32
C TYR A 296 10.81 -16.24 13.12
N GLY A 297 11.80 -15.54 13.72
CA GLY A 297 13.19 -16.00 13.73
C GLY A 297 13.88 -15.98 12.36
N ARG A 298 13.39 -15.17 11.43
CA ARG A 298 14.01 -14.92 10.12
C ARG A 298 14.97 -13.72 10.20
N ASP A 299 15.84 -13.58 9.21
CA ASP A 299 16.79 -12.45 9.17
C ASP A 299 16.07 -11.11 8.89
N ALA A 300 15.89 -10.31 9.96
CA ALA A 300 15.31 -8.98 9.87
C ALA A 300 16.17 -8.02 9.03
N GLY A 301 17.49 -8.25 8.96
CA GLY A 301 18.40 -7.46 8.13
C GLY A 301 18.14 -7.66 6.64
N THR A 302 17.99 -8.91 6.20
CA THR A 302 17.57 -9.24 4.82
C THR A 302 16.18 -8.68 4.52
N ALA A 303 15.22 -8.79 5.46
CA ALA A 303 13.89 -8.22 5.29
C ALA A 303 13.92 -6.70 5.14
N SER A 304 14.69 -6.00 5.97
CA SER A 304 14.84 -4.54 5.90
C SER A 304 15.44 -4.09 4.56
N LYS A 305 16.48 -4.77 4.08
CA LYS A 305 17.08 -4.48 2.77
C LYS A 305 16.09 -4.72 1.62
N ALA A 306 15.30 -5.80 1.68
CA ALA A 306 14.29 -6.08 0.68
C ALA A 306 13.20 -4.98 0.63
N VAL A 307 12.66 -4.60 1.79
CA VAL A 307 11.66 -3.51 1.90
C VAL A 307 12.23 -2.19 1.37
N ALA A 308 13.46 -1.83 1.79
CA ALA A 308 14.11 -0.60 1.35
C ALA A 308 14.33 -0.57 -0.16
N PHE A 309 14.84 -1.67 -0.75
CA PHE A 309 15.07 -1.78 -2.18
C PHE A 309 13.79 -1.65 -3.00
N VAL A 310 12.73 -2.39 -2.63
CA VAL A 310 11.43 -2.34 -3.31
C VAL A 310 10.82 -0.95 -3.20
N SER A 311 10.94 -0.33 -2.03
CA SER A 311 10.44 1.04 -1.80
C SER A 311 11.21 2.07 -2.63
N PHE A 312 12.53 1.95 -2.72
CA PHE A 312 13.34 2.84 -3.57
C PHE A 312 12.94 2.70 -5.05
N ALA A 313 12.80 1.48 -5.54
CA ALA A 313 12.40 1.22 -6.93
C ALA A 313 10.96 1.72 -7.22
N SER A 314 10.08 1.76 -6.22
CA SER A 314 8.70 2.21 -6.38
C SER A 314 8.56 3.70 -6.70
N VAL A 315 9.58 4.52 -6.46
CA VAL A 315 9.60 5.95 -6.84
C VAL A 315 9.25 6.15 -8.31
N ILE A 316 9.75 5.26 -9.17
CA ILE A 316 9.52 5.32 -10.62
C ILE A 316 8.30 4.49 -11.01
N THR A 317 8.13 3.30 -10.42
CA THR A 317 7.11 2.36 -10.89
C THR A 317 5.70 2.72 -10.41
N MET A 318 5.53 3.36 -9.25
CA MET A 318 4.21 3.80 -8.79
C MET A 318 3.58 4.85 -9.72
N PRO A 319 4.28 5.96 -10.11
CA PRO A 319 3.73 6.89 -11.09
C PRO A 319 3.37 6.23 -12.41
N LEU A 320 4.21 5.30 -12.88
CA LEU A 320 3.96 4.55 -14.10
C LEU A 320 2.65 3.75 -14.04
N MET A 321 2.45 2.98 -12.96
CA MET A 321 1.24 2.17 -12.78
C MET A 321 -0.01 3.02 -12.59
N ILE A 322 0.10 4.15 -11.89
CA ILE A 322 -1.00 5.12 -11.74
C ILE A 322 -1.37 5.72 -13.10
N ALA A 323 -0.38 6.15 -13.90
CA ALA A 323 -0.65 6.69 -15.24
C ALA A 323 -1.36 5.66 -16.13
N LEU A 324 -0.88 4.41 -16.14
CA LEU A 324 -1.50 3.32 -16.90
C LEU A 324 -2.94 3.00 -16.43
N SER A 325 -3.24 3.18 -15.15
CA SER A 325 -4.60 2.94 -14.62
C SER A 325 -5.61 4.01 -15.03
N ARG A 326 -5.13 5.18 -15.49
CA ARG A 326 -5.94 6.33 -15.92
C ARG A 326 -6.10 6.42 -17.43
N MET A 327 -5.47 5.50 -18.17
CA MET A 327 -5.64 5.29 -19.60
C MET A 327 -6.85 4.38 -19.88
#